data_9198e76cce29870fb53a9110d1af7ebe
#
_entry.id   9198e76cce29870fb53a9110d1af7ebe
#
_cell.length_a   1.000
_cell.length_b   1.000
_cell.length_c   1.000
_cell.angle_alpha   90.00
_cell.angle_beta   90.00
_cell.angle_gamma   90.00
#
_symmetry.space_group_name_H-M   'P 1'
#
loop_
_entity.id
_entity.type
_entity.pdbx_description
1 polymer ?
#
loop_
_entity_poly.entity_id
_entity_poly.type
_entity_poly.pdbx_seq_one_letter_code
_entity_poly.pdbx_strand_id
1 'polypeptide(L)'
;MTQTKKILSLLNENGSMTQGKLAEAIYGDKLHGPNIYSALMTLVNRRRVIRTGAHPALYSLADGSANEGRRTLSDDSCFVSANIKSVSMSPEEAVRLIREYYNETIVDPHGRYLSWVHCYKAFYENRNTTNEETIDHLALHLAFYLASWGMYRGSSFLLQKDYKVHIPVVRIILEEKYNPLLGISAEELQKKCNLALLNEISMRIRRSYAAEQPAFDGTINNTTNTLVTKILLGTLGCVPAYDRYYVQSVKNRGISSGNYNSNSVAAVARFYCQNIETFEKLRKELSLSEVEYPPMKLMDMCFWQDANIQDKT
;
A
#
# COMPACT_ATOMS: atom_id res chain seq x y z
N MET A 1 31.52 7.60 4.25
CA MET A 1 30.97 6.53 5.12
C MET A 1 29.46 6.61 5.03
N THR A 2 28.72 5.50 4.81
CA THR A 2 27.27 5.53 4.71
C THR A 2 26.62 5.86 6.07
N GLN A 3 25.42 6.46 6.06
CA GLN A 3 24.70 6.84 7.28
C GLN A 3 24.49 5.64 8.24
N THR A 4 24.12 4.48 7.70
CA THR A 4 24.01 3.23 8.47
C THR A 4 25.32 2.80 9.16
N LYS A 5 26.46 2.97 8.51
CA LYS A 5 27.78 2.69 9.11
C LYS A 5 28.11 3.66 10.24
N LYS A 6 27.76 4.95 10.10
CA LYS A 6 27.95 5.96 11.17
C LYS A 6 27.10 5.63 12.39
N ILE A 7 25.82 5.26 12.20
CA ILE A 7 24.92 4.87 13.29
C ILE A 7 25.47 3.65 14.05
N LEU A 8 25.89 2.61 13.33
CA LEU A 8 26.45 1.40 13.98
C LEU A 8 27.74 1.70 14.77
N SER A 9 28.64 2.55 14.25
CA SER A 9 29.84 2.99 14.96
C SER A 9 29.49 3.71 16.26
N LEU A 10 28.56 4.68 16.19
CA LEU A 10 28.13 5.45 17.35
C LEU A 10 27.46 4.57 18.43
N LEU A 11 26.65 3.61 18.02
CA LEU A 11 26.02 2.67 18.96
C LEU A 11 27.04 1.69 19.56
N ASN A 12 28.09 1.31 18.82
CA ASN A 12 29.17 0.48 19.34
C ASN A 12 30.02 1.23 20.37
N GLU A 13 30.25 2.51 20.16
CA GLU A 13 31.10 3.35 21.03
C GLU A 13 30.34 3.83 22.28
N ASN A 14 29.05 4.14 22.14
CA ASN A 14 28.28 4.84 23.17
C ASN A 14 27.14 4.00 23.78
N GLY A 15 26.98 2.75 23.36
CA GLY A 15 25.89 1.88 23.80
C GLY A 15 24.51 2.34 23.28
N SER A 16 23.52 2.37 24.15
CA SER A 16 22.15 2.76 23.76
C SER A 16 22.01 4.27 23.59
N MET A 17 21.48 4.72 22.45
CA MET A 17 21.28 6.14 22.14
C MET A 17 19.85 6.40 21.65
N THR A 18 19.31 7.61 21.93
CA THR A 18 18.06 8.07 21.33
C THR A 18 18.29 8.56 19.90
N GLN A 19 17.20 8.60 19.10
CA GLN A 19 17.24 9.14 17.74
C GLN A 19 17.81 10.58 17.70
N GLY A 20 17.39 11.43 18.65
CA GLY A 20 17.90 12.80 18.73
C GLY A 20 19.39 12.90 19.04
N LYS A 21 19.92 12.04 19.94
CA LYS A 21 21.36 11.99 20.24
C LYS A 21 22.19 11.48 19.05
N LEU A 22 21.65 10.49 18.30
CA LEU A 22 22.28 10.01 17.06
C LEU A 22 22.29 11.10 15.98
N ALA A 23 21.22 11.89 15.85
CA ALA A 23 21.16 13.00 14.91
C ALA A 23 22.17 14.09 15.27
N GLU A 24 22.23 14.47 16.56
CA GLU A 24 23.20 15.42 17.08
C GLU A 24 24.64 15.01 16.82
N ALA A 25 24.96 13.74 17.04
CA ALA A 25 26.29 13.19 16.79
C ALA A 25 26.67 13.12 15.30
N ILE A 26 25.71 12.95 14.39
CA ILE A 26 25.94 12.83 12.95
C ILE A 26 25.92 14.17 12.23
N TYR A 27 25.04 15.09 12.64
CA TYR A 27 24.74 16.35 11.93
C TYR A 27 25.00 17.60 12.76
N GLY A 28 25.32 17.49 14.06
CA GLY A 28 25.56 18.61 14.94
C GLY A 28 24.31 19.17 15.65
N ASP A 29 23.11 18.69 15.31
CA ASP A 29 21.87 19.11 15.95
C ASP A 29 20.80 18.00 16.02
N LYS A 30 19.80 18.18 16.89
CA LYS A 30 18.70 17.23 17.10
C LYS A 30 17.59 17.36 16.05
N LEU A 31 17.54 18.44 15.28
CA LEU A 31 16.51 18.73 14.29
C LEU A 31 16.56 17.76 13.10
N HIS A 32 17.75 17.17 12.86
CA HIS A 32 17.96 16.14 11.83
C HIS A 32 17.53 14.71 12.25
N GLY A 33 16.84 14.56 13.40
CA GLY A 33 16.29 13.27 13.83
C GLY A 33 15.48 12.54 12.76
N PRO A 34 14.53 13.19 12.05
CA PRO A 34 13.79 12.56 10.97
C PRO A 34 14.66 11.99 9.84
N ASN A 35 15.81 12.63 9.55
CA ASN A 35 16.69 12.22 8.46
C ASN A 35 17.40 10.88 8.72
N ILE A 36 17.60 10.49 9.99
CA ILE A 36 18.20 9.20 10.34
C ILE A 36 17.18 8.11 10.62
N TYR A 37 15.90 8.44 10.72
CA TYR A 37 14.84 7.50 11.07
C TYR A 37 14.75 6.32 10.08
N SER A 38 14.82 6.60 8.79
CA SER A 38 14.79 5.57 7.75
C SER A 38 15.98 4.60 7.85
N ALA A 39 17.17 5.14 8.12
CA ALA A 39 18.36 4.34 8.29
C ALA A 39 18.31 3.48 9.58
N LEU A 40 17.78 4.04 10.69
CA LEU A 40 17.55 3.32 11.94
C LEU A 40 16.53 2.19 11.72
N MET A 41 15.40 2.45 11.08
CA MET A 41 14.40 1.42 10.80
C MET A 41 14.94 0.32 9.89
N THR A 42 15.78 0.66 8.92
CA THR A 42 16.49 -0.33 8.09
C THR A 42 17.36 -1.25 8.93
N LEU A 43 18.09 -0.68 9.91
CA LEU A 43 18.95 -1.47 10.81
C LEU A 43 18.14 -2.32 11.80
N VAL A 44 17.00 -1.80 12.30
CA VAL A 44 16.08 -2.56 13.15
C VAL A 44 15.47 -3.72 12.37
N ASN A 45 14.97 -3.48 11.16
CA ASN A 45 14.38 -4.53 10.29
C ASN A 45 15.42 -5.61 9.90
N ARG A 46 16.69 -5.23 9.79
CA ARG A 46 17.82 -6.18 9.55
C ARG A 46 18.33 -6.83 10.84
N ARG A 47 17.67 -6.62 11.98
CA ARG A 47 18.07 -7.13 13.30
C ARG A 47 19.50 -6.77 13.72
N ARG A 48 20.02 -5.66 13.20
CA ARG A 48 21.35 -5.12 13.56
C ARG A 48 21.28 -4.16 14.76
N VAL A 49 20.11 -3.57 14.99
CA VAL A 49 19.82 -2.62 16.06
C VAL A 49 18.50 -3.01 16.72
N ILE A 50 18.44 -2.95 18.03
CA ILE A 50 17.23 -3.16 18.84
C ILE A 50 16.67 -1.79 19.21
N ARG A 51 15.36 -1.64 19.09
CA ARG A 51 14.62 -0.47 19.54
C ARG A 51 13.82 -0.83 20.81
N THR A 52 14.02 -0.08 21.91
CA THR A 52 13.33 -0.26 23.18
C THR A 52 12.64 1.02 23.62
N GLY A 53 11.49 0.90 24.29
CA GLY A 53 10.70 2.02 24.80
C GLY A 53 9.79 2.69 23.76
N ALA A 54 8.85 3.51 24.23
CA ALA A 54 7.84 4.17 23.39
C ALA A 54 8.33 5.55 22.90
N HIS A 55 8.59 6.51 23.78
CA HIS A 55 9.12 7.85 23.46
C HIS A 55 9.81 8.46 24.70
N PRO A 56 11.07 8.93 24.56
CA PRO A 56 11.98 8.69 23.43
C PRO A 56 12.47 7.24 23.38
N ALA A 57 12.39 6.60 22.21
CA ALA A 57 12.89 5.24 22.02
C ALA A 57 14.44 5.22 22.07
N LEU A 58 14.99 4.17 22.70
CA LEU A 58 16.42 3.87 22.72
C LEU A 58 16.76 2.86 21.63
N TYR A 59 17.91 3.04 21.01
CA TYR A 59 18.47 2.15 19.99
C TYR A 59 19.81 1.61 20.49
N SER A 60 20.02 0.29 20.43
CA SER A 60 21.26 -0.40 20.80
C SER A 60 21.62 -1.44 19.74
N LEU A 61 22.88 -1.85 19.72
CA LEU A 61 23.29 -2.98 18.87
C LEU A 61 22.58 -4.26 19.31
N ALA A 62 22.20 -5.11 18.36
CA ALA A 62 21.77 -6.46 18.65
C ALA A 62 22.97 -7.32 19.03
N ASP A 63 22.82 -8.19 20.02
CA ASP A 63 23.87 -9.12 20.44
C ASP A 63 24.31 -9.99 19.25
N GLY A 64 25.61 -9.97 18.94
CA GLY A 64 26.23 -10.68 17.81
C GLY A 64 26.69 -9.80 16.64
N SER A 65 26.44 -8.49 16.64
CA SER A 65 26.83 -7.60 15.54
C SER A 65 28.25 -7.02 15.62
N ALA A 66 29.06 -7.42 16.61
CA ALA A 66 30.39 -6.85 16.87
C ALA A 66 31.54 -7.46 16.04
N ASN A 67 31.30 -8.46 15.17
CA ASN A 67 32.35 -9.07 14.36
C ASN A 67 31.86 -9.47 12.98
N GLU A 68 32.14 -8.66 11.96
CA GLU A 68 32.22 -9.13 10.58
C GLU A 68 33.37 -8.48 9.83
N GLY A 69 34.56 -9.09 10.00
CA GLY A 69 35.57 -9.15 8.97
C GLY A 69 35.50 -10.55 8.33
N ARG A 70 35.19 -10.62 7.04
CA ARG A 70 35.41 -11.79 6.16
C ARG A 70 34.82 -13.14 6.60
N ARG A 71 33.75 -13.59 5.94
CA ARG A 71 33.60 -15.02 5.60
C ARG A 71 32.89 -15.20 4.25
N THR A 72 33.49 -16.05 3.45
CA THR A 72 33.12 -16.62 2.17
C THR A 72 31.85 -17.49 2.27
N LEU A 73 31.09 -17.54 1.16
CA LEU A 73 29.98 -18.44 0.93
C LEU A 73 30.33 -19.91 1.20
N SER A 74 29.60 -20.58 2.05
CA SER A 74 29.28 -22.01 1.95
C SER A 74 28.10 -22.34 2.86
N ASP A 75 27.20 -23.07 2.28
CA ASP A 75 26.00 -23.78 2.68
C ASP A 75 25.74 -24.14 4.17
N ASP A 76 24.44 -24.25 4.37
CA ASP A 76 23.66 -25.11 5.25
C ASP A 76 23.14 -24.58 6.59
N SER A 77 21.79 -24.41 6.52
CA SER A 77 20.82 -24.83 7.54
C SER A 77 21.03 -24.45 9.01
N CYS A 78 20.29 -23.47 9.46
CA CYS A 78 19.34 -23.60 10.57
C CYS A 78 18.58 -22.26 10.78
N PHE A 79 17.54 -22.04 9.99
CA PHE A 79 16.50 -21.07 10.32
C PHE A 79 15.60 -21.67 11.38
N VAL A 80 15.78 -21.30 12.64
CA VAL A 80 14.70 -21.40 13.62
C VAL A 80 13.71 -20.30 13.25
N SER A 81 12.82 -20.63 12.33
CA SER A 81 11.56 -19.91 12.11
C SER A 81 10.78 -19.95 13.40
N ALA A 82 10.62 -18.80 14.07
CA ALA A 82 9.46 -18.64 14.92
C ALA A 82 8.24 -18.89 14.02
N ASN A 83 7.64 -20.08 14.13
CA ASN A 83 6.42 -20.48 13.46
C ASN A 83 5.28 -19.59 13.95
N ILE A 84 5.11 -18.41 13.37
CA ILE A 84 3.79 -17.85 13.18
C ILE A 84 3.20 -18.75 12.09
N LYS A 85 2.42 -19.79 12.49
CA LYS A 85 1.60 -20.54 11.58
C LYS A 85 0.78 -19.53 10.81
N SER A 86 1.11 -19.27 9.53
CA SER A 86 0.24 -18.55 8.64
C SER A 86 -1.03 -19.37 8.55
N VAL A 87 -2.09 -18.89 9.18
CA VAL A 87 -3.40 -19.52 9.04
C VAL A 87 -3.86 -19.17 7.64
N SER A 88 -3.75 -20.11 6.72
CA SER A 88 -4.23 -19.94 5.35
C SER A 88 -5.72 -19.61 5.39
N MET A 89 -6.13 -18.59 4.63
CA MET A 89 -7.54 -18.23 4.51
C MET A 89 -8.27 -19.24 3.65
N SER A 90 -9.36 -19.82 4.15
CA SER A 90 -10.22 -20.70 3.36
C SER A 90 -11.12 -19.89 2.42
N PRO A 91 -11.60 -20.47 1.30
CA PRO A 91 -12.57 -19.79 0.42
C PRO A 91 -13.85 -19.37 1.14
N GLU A 92 -14.36 -20.20 2.04
CA GLU A 92 -15.58 -19.94 2.82
C GLU A 92 -15.40 -18.75 3.77
N GLU A 93 -14.24 -18.69 4.42
CA GLU A 93 -13.87 -17.56 5.29
C GLU A 93 -13.75 -16.27 4.47
N ALA A 94 -13.11 -16.32 3.31
CA ALA A 94 -13.01 -15.17 2.41
C ALA A 94 -14.39 -14.69 1.94
N VAL A 95 -15.29 -15.59 1.55
CA VAL A 95 -16.68 -15.28 1.16
C VAL A 95 -17.42 -14.61 2.32
N ARG A 96 -17.30 -15.12 3.54
CA ARG A 96 -17.92 -14.52 4.74
C ARG A 96 -17.44 -13.08 4.93
N LEU A 97 -16.14 -12.85 4.90
CA LEU A 97 -15.54 -11.51 5.08
C LEU A 97 -15.98 -10.53 3.98
N ILE A 98 -16.03 -10.98 2.72
CA ILE A 98 -16.51 -10.14 1.61
C ILE A 98 -17.98 -9.77 1.82
N ARG A 99 -18.84 -10.73 2.24
CA ARG A 99 -20.26 -10.46 2.52
C ARG A 99 -20.44 -9.51 3.69
N GLU A 100 -19.66 -9.63 4.75
CA GLU A 100 -19.68 -8.70 5.89
C GLU A 100 -19.34 -7.28 5.44
N TYR A 101 -18.27 -7.10 4.67
CA TYR A 101 -17.93 -5.78 4.09
C TYR A 101 -19.05 -5.25 3.19
N TYR A 102 -19.62 -6.10 2.33
CA TYR A 102 -20.70 -5.72 1.44
C TYR A 102 -21.94 -5.29 2.24
N ASN A 103 -22.33 -6.03 3.27
CA ASN A 103 -23.45 -5.69 4.13
C ASN A 103 -23.23 -4.33 4.82
N GLU A 104 -22.03 -4.05 5.32
CA GLU A 104 -21.70 -2.71 5.85
C GLU A 104 -21.82 -1.61 4.77
N THR A 105 -21.56 -1.94 3.50
CA THR A 105 -21.70 -0.99 2.38
C THR A 105 -23.16 -0.63 2.10
N ILE A 106 -24.09 -1.59 2.18
CA ILE A 106 -25.50 -1.39 1.80
C ILE A 106 -26.40 -0.92 2.94
N VAL A 107 -25.97 -1.06 4.21
CA VAL A 107 -26.77 -0.68 5.38
C VAL A 107 -27.03 0.83 5.45
N ASP A 108 -26.02 1.64 5.09
CA ASP A 108 -26.14 3.09 5.09
C ASP A 108 -26.11 3.63 3.66
N PRO A 109 -27.24 4.16 3.12
CA PRO A 109 -27.32 4.69 1.76
C PRO A 109 -26.42 5.93 1.53
N HIS A 110 -25.88 6.50 2.59
CA HIS A 110 -24.95 7.64 2.57
C HIS A 110 -23.59 7.27 3.17
N GLY A 111 -23.35 5.99 3.40
CA GLY A 111 -22.13 5.47 4.02
C GLY A 111 -20.88 5.68 3.17
N ARG A 112 -19.73 5.91 3.84
CA ARG A 112 -18.45 6.17 3.16
C ARG A 112 -18.03 5.05 2.20
N TYR A 113 -18.47 3.82 2.42
CA TYR A 113 -18.14 2.67 1.57
C TYR A 113 -18.62 2.85 0.13
N LEU A 114 -19.78 3.52 -0.06
CA LEU A 114 -20.35 3.84 -1.38
C LEU A 114 -19.48 4.81 -2.20
N SER A 115 -18.58 5.55 -1.57
CA SER A 115 -17.67 6.47 -2.28
C SER A 115 -16.81 5.75 -3.32
N TRP A 116 -16.42 4.48 -3.06
CA TRP A 116 -15.73 3.66 -4.03
C TRP A 116 -16.65 3.33 -5.23
N VAL A 117 -17.88 2.93 -4.97
CA VAL A 117 -18.85 2.57 -6.02
C VAL A 117 -19.08 3.76 -6.95
N HIS A 118 -19.32 4.95 -6.38
CA HIS A 118 -19.54 6.17 -7.16
C HIS A 118 -18.30 6.55 -7.99
N CYS A 119 -17.11 6.46 -7.40
CA CYS A 119 -15.88 6.77 -8.10
C CYS A 119 -15.64 5.77 -9.25
N TYR A 120 -15.68 4.46 -8.97
CA TYR A 120 -15.42 3.44 -9.97
C TYR A 120 -16.44 3.49 -11.12
N LYS A 121 -17.75 3.64 -10.81
CA LYS A 121 -18.82 3.80 -11.83
C LYS A 121 -18.54 5.01 -12.71
N ALA A 122 -18.24 6.16 -12.14
CA ALA A 122 -17.94 7.38 -12.91
C ALA A 122 -16.80 7.18 -13.91
N PHE A 123 -15.70 6.53 -13.48
CA PHE A 123 -14.57 6.23 -14.38
C PHE A 123 -14.92 5.14 -15.41
N TYR A 124 -15.70 4.14 -15.04
CA TYR A 124 -16.12 3.07 -15.94
C TYR A 124 -16.98 3.60 -17.08
N GLU A 125 -17.99 4.41 -16.78
CA GLU A 125 -18.92 4.98 -17.75
C GLU A 125 -18.27 6.03 -18.66
N ASN A 126 -17.25 6.74 -18.16
CA ASN A 126 -16.60 7.82 -18.88
C ASN A 126 -15.18 7.45 -19.37
N ARG A 127 -14.90 6.17 -19.53
CA ARG A 127 -13.56 5.65 -19.84
C ARG A 127 -12.90 6.29 -21.07
N ASN A 128 -13.68 6.60 -22.09
CA ASN A 128 -13.21 7.12 -23.37
C ASN A 128 -13.44 8.63 -23.52
N THR A 129 -13.70 9.34 -22.44
CA THR A 129 -13.98 10.77 -22.52
C THR A 129 -12.70 11.57 -22.81
N THR A 130 -12.86 12.60 -23.63
CA THR A 130 -11.87 13.67 -23.84
C THR A 130 -12.43 15.04 -23.44
N ASN A 131 -13.66 15.07 -22.92
CA ASN A 131 -14.35 16.29 -22.52
C ASN A 131 -13.77 16.82 -21.20
N GLU A 132 -13.33 18.08 -21.19
CA GLU A 132 -12.69 18.71 -20.03
C GLU A 132 -13.60 18.82 -18.80
N GLU A 133 -14.90 19.09 -18.99
CA GLU A 133 -15.88 19.15 -17.90
C GLU A 133 -16.05 17.76 -17.26
N THR A 134 -16.11 16.71 -18.06
CA THR A 134 -16.17 15.33 -17.56
C THR A 134 -14.87 14.97 -16.82
N ILE A 135 -13.70 15.38 -17.32
CA ILE A 135 -12.42 15.16 -16.63
C ILE A 135 -12.40 15.88 -15.27
N ASP A 136 -12.91 17.10 -15.19
CA ASP A 136 -13.03 17.85 -13.94
C ASP A 136 -13.95 17.12 -12.94
N HIS A 137 -15.12 16.62 -13.40
CA HIS A 137 -16.03 15.83 -12.57
C HIS A 137 -15.39 14.51 -12.09
N LEU A 138 -14.65 13.82 -12.95
CA LEU A 138 -13.91 12.60 -12.55
C LEU A 138 -12.84 12.90 -11.48
N ALA A 139 -12.17 14.05 -11.57
CA ALA A 139 -11.23 14.49 -10.54
C ALA A 139 -11.94 14.74 -9.21
N LEU A 140 -13.15 15.31 -9.22
CA LEU A 140 -13.97 15.51 -8.02
C LEU A 140 -14.41 14.17 -7.40
N HIS A 141 -14.87 13.20 -8.22
CA HIS A 141 -15.21 11.85 -7.77
C HIS A 141 -14.00 11.16 -7.11
N LEU A 142 -12.83 11.26 -7.74
CA LEU A 142 -11.60 10.70 -7.19
C LEU A 142 -11.21 11.36 -5.85
N ALA A 143 -11.29 12.69 -5.77
CA ALA A 143 -10.99 13.43 -4.55
C ALA A 143 -11.92 13.02 -3.40
N PHE A 144 -13.23 12.95 -3.65
CA PHE A 144 -14.21 12.54 -2.64
C PHE A 144 -13.96 11.12 -2.14
N TYR A 145 -13.71 10.17 -3.05
CA TYR A 145 -13.36 8.80 -2.68
C TYR A 145 -12.08 8.77 -1.82
N LEU A 146 -11.02 9.46 -2.23
CA LEU A 146 -9.77 9.51 -1.48
C LEU A 146 -9.94 10.17 -0.10
N ALA A 147 -10.75 11.21 0.00
CA ALA A 147 -11.08 11.88 1.27
C ALA A 147 -11.85 10.94 2.20
N SER A 148 -12.87 10.24 1.70
CA SER A 148 -13.67 9.26 2.45
C SER A 148 -12.80 8.13 3.04
N TRP A 149 -11.68 7.80 2.40
CA TRP A 149 -10.71 6.80 2.84
C TRP A 149 -9.44 7.40 3.46
N GLY A 150 -9.55 8.64 3.93
CA GLY A 150 -8.56 9.28 4.79
C GLY A 150 -7.25 9.69 4.11
N MET A 151 -7.27 9.92 2.79
CA MET A 151 -6.08 10.41 2.07
C MET A 151 -5.85 11.92 2.22
N TYR A 152 -6.82 12.66 2.74
CA TYR A 152 -6.77 14.10 3.03
C TYR A 152 -6.59 14.37 4.53
N ARG A 153 -5.70 13.65 5.21
CA ARG A 153 -5.48 13.83 6.66
C ARG A 153 -4.01 13.71 7.05
N GLY A 154 -3.69 14.16 8.26
CA GLY A 154 -2.35 14.05 8.83
C GLY A 154 -1.31 14.81 8.01
N SER A 155 -0.20 14.19 7.70
CA SER A 155 0.90 14.72 6.91
C SER A 155 0.72 14.58 5.39
N SER A 156 -0.48 14.22 4.92
CA SER A 156 -0.73 14.10 3.48
C SER A 156 -0.63 15.45 2.81
N PHE A 157 0.12 15.54 1.71
CA PHE A 157 0.20 16.77 0.92
C PHE A 157 -1.16 17.17 0.33
N LEU A 158 -2.08 16.23 0.13
CA LEU A 158 -3.42 16.46 -0.38
C LEU A 158 -4.25 17.37 0.56
N LEU A 159 -3.93 17.37 1.87
CA LEU A 159 -4.66 18.22 2.85
C LEU A 159 -4.64 19.70 2.49
N GLN A 160 -3.60 20.16 1.79
CA GLN A 160 -3.41 21.54 1.37
C GLN A 160 -3.75 21.78 -0.11
N LYS A 161 -4.43 20.83 -0.76
CA LYS A 161 -4.77 20.90 -2.20
C LYS A 161 -6.28 20.77 -2.39
N ASP A 162 -6.79 21.43 -3.42
CA ASP A 162 -8.13 21.18 -3.91
C ASP A 162 -8.18 19.94 -4.80
N TYR A 163 -9.37 19.54 -5.26
CA TYR A 163 -9.55 18.34 -6.07
C TYR A 163 -8.88 18.42 -7.45
N LYS A 164 -8.58 19.62 -7.96
CA LYS A 164 -7.97 19.82 -9.29
C LYS A 164 -6.54 19.28 -9.36
N VAL A 165 -5.90 19.05 -8.21
CA VAL A 165 -4.62 18.34 -8.14
C VAL A 165 -4.67 16.94 -8.77
N HIS A 166 -5.87 16.36 -8.91
CA HIS A 166 -6.07 15.05 -9.53
C HIS A 166 -6.24 15.09 -11.04
N ILE A 167 -6.52 16.25 -11.66
CA ILE A 167 -6.77 16.35 -13.12
C ILE A 167 -5.64 15.72 -13.96
N PRO A 168 -4.35 15.99 -13.70
CA PRO A 168 -3.28 15.34 -14.45
C PRO A 168 -3.27 13.81 -14.30
N VAL A 169 -3.62 13.30 -13.10
CA VAL A 169 -3.70 11.87 -12.84
C VAL A 169 -4.91 11.26 -13.55
N VAL A 170 -6.07 11.93 -13.56
CA VAL A 170 -7.25 11.48 -14.32
C VAL A 170 -6.91 11.34 -15.81
N ARG A 171 -6.22 12.32 -16.41
CA ARG A 171 -5.78 12.23 -17.81
C ARG A 171 -4.87 11.03 -18.07
N ILE A 172 -3.92 10.73 -17.16
CA ILE A 172 -3.07 9.55 -17.25
C ILE A 172 -3.91 8.27 -17.22
N ILE A 173 -4.87 8.18 -16.29
CA ILE A 173 -5.74 7.00 -16.14
C ILE A 173 -6.59 6.79 -17.39
N LEU A 174 -7.09 7.84 -18.02
CA LEU A 174 -7.95 7.77 -19.21
C LEU A 174 -7.20 7.46 -20.52
N GLU A 175 -5.88 7.38 -20.52
CA GLU A 175 -5.15 6.99 -21.74
C GLU A 175 -5.55 5.57 -22.19
N GLU A 176 -5.85 5.41 -23.45
CA GLU A 176 -6.36 4.17 -24.07
C GLU A 176 -5.48 2.95 -23.77
N LYS A 177 -4.17 3.12 -23.71
CA LYS A 177 -3.22 2.02 -23.41
C LYS A 177 -3.46 1.35 -22.06
N TYR A 178 -4.16 2.01 -21.11
CA TYR A 178 -4.49 1.45 -19.80
C TYR A 178 -5.88 0.79 -19.75
N ASN A 179 -6.62 0.77 -20.87
CA ASN A 179 -7.91 0.06 -20.96
C ASN A 179 -7.83 -1.42 -20.55
N PRO A 180 -6.75 -2.16 -20.86
CA PRO A 180 -6.63 -3.56 -20.41
C PRO A 180 -6.62 -3.74 -18.89
N LEU A 181 -6.35 -2.69 -18.11
CA LEU A 181 -6.37 -2.75 -16.66
C LEU A 181 -7.76 -2.52 -16.04
N LEU A 182 -8.73 -2.00 -16.80
CA LEU A 182 -10.07 -1.72 -16.28
C LEU A 182 -10.80 -3.01 -15.96
N GLY A 183 -11.08 -3.24 -14.68
CA GLY A 183 -11.76 -4.44 -14.21
C GLY A 183 -11.06 -5.75 -14.57
N ILE A 184 -9.75 -5.70 -14.80
CA ILE A 184 -8.94 -6.84 -15.30
C ILE A 184 -9.19 -8.12 -14.50
N SER A 185 -9.35 -9.26 -15.20
CA SER A 185 -9.47 -10.56 -14.55
C SER A 185 -8.19 -10.95 -13.80
N ALA A 186 -8.32 -11.82 -12.81
CA ALA A 186 -7.19 -12.26 -12.02
C ALA A 186 -6.16 -13.07 -12.84
N GLU A 187 -6.60 -13.79 -13.89
CA GLU A 187 -5.73 -14.51 -14.81
C GLU A 187 -4.90 -13.53 -15.67
N GLU A 188 -5.57 -12.55 -16.27
CA GLU A 188 -4.91 -11.56 -17.10
C GLU A 188 -3.92 -10.71 -16.30
N LEU A 189 -4.27 -10.38 -15.05
CA LEU A 189 -3.42 -9.56 -14.19
C LEU A 189 -2.06 -10.24 -13.88
N GLN A 190 -1.98 -11.57 -13.91
CA GLN A 190 -0.73 -12.31 -13.69
C GLN A 190 0.23 -12.27 -14.88
N LYS A 191 -0.23 -11.86 -16.07
CA LYS A 191 0.62 -11.78 -17.26
C LYS A 191 1.66 -10.67 -17.11
N LYS A 192 2.88 -10.94 -17.54
CA LYS A 192 4.02 -10.00 -17.43
C LYS A 192 3.73 -8.65 -18.09
N CYS A 193 3.04 -8.64 -19.24
CA CYS A 193 2.67 -7.41 -19.94
C CYS A 193 1.74 -6.53 -19.10
N ASN A 194 0.72 -7.10 -18.44
CA ASN A 194 -0.22 -6.36 -17.61
C ASN A 194 0.41 -5.90 -16.29
N LEU A 195 1.30 -6.70 -15.69
CA LEU A 195 2.11 -6.27 -14.54
C LEU A 195 3.09 -5.14 -14.89
N ALA A 196 3.67 -5.17 -16.09
CA ALA A 196 4.52 -4.08 -16.58
C ALA A 196 3.70 -2.79 -16.81
N LEU A 197 2.52 -2.91 -17.40
CA LEU A 197 1.58 -1.80 -17.61
C LEU A 197 1.12 -1.19 -16.28
N LEU A 198 0.83 -2.03 -15.29
CA LEU A 198 0.49 -1.61 -13.92
C LEU A 198 1.63 -0.85 -13.24
N ASN A 199 2.87 -1.32 -13.41
CA ASN A 199 4.05 -0.62 -12.88
C ASN A 199 4.25 0.73 -13.58
N GLU A 200 4.05 0.80 -14.90
CA GLU A 200 4.18 2.03 -15.67
C GLU A 200 3.19 3.10 -15.20
N ILE A 201 1.88 2.76 -15.11
CA ILE A 201 0.87 3.72 -14.66
C ILE A 201 1.14 4.17 -13.22
N SER A 202 1.57 3.25 -12.35
CA SER A 202 1.92 3.57 -10.96
C SER A 202 3.06 4.58 -10.87
N MET A 203 4.10 4.44 -11.69
CA MET A 203 5.21 5.38 -11.76
C MET A 203 4.77 6.75 -12.30
N ARG A 204 3.89 6.77 -13.30
CA ARG A 204 3.37 8.02 -13.88
C ARG A 204 2.51 8.79 -12.89
N ILE A 205 1.63 8.10 -12.14
CA ILE A 205 0.85 8.70 -11.05
C ILE A 205 1.79 9.32 -10.01
N ARG A 206 2.84 8.61 -9.59
CA ARG A 206 3.82 9.15 -8.63
C ARG A 206 4.51 10.41 -9.14
N ARG A 207 4.96 10.39 -10.40
CA ARG A 207 5.64 11.55 -11.01
C ARG A 207 4.71 12.76 -11.12
N SER A 208 3.43 12.54 -11.46
CA SER A 208 2.43 13.58 -11.52
C SER A 208 2.27 14.29 -10.17
N TYR A 209 2.11 13.55 -9.09
CA TYR A 209 2.00 14.13 -7.76
C TYR A 209 3.33 14.69 -7.21
N ALA A 210 4.47 14.15 -7.62
CA ALA A 210 5.76 14.70 -7.20
C ALA A 210 5.96 16.14 -7.72
N ALA A 211 5.41 16.46 -8.88
CA ALA A 211 5.44 17.82 -9.43
C ALA A 211 4.61 18.84 -8.59
N GLU A 212 3.60 18.36 -7.86
CA GLU A 212 2.70 19.18 -7.04
C GLU A 212 3.18 19.34 -5.59
N GLN A 213 4.24 18.65 -5.21
CA GLN A 213 4.79 18.72 -3.86
C GLN A 213 5.95 19.71 -3.83
N PRO A 214 5.95 20.71 -2.93
CA PRO A 214 7.09 21.60 -2.80
C PRO A 214 8.32 20.78 -2.41
N ALA A 215 9.42 20.97 -3.13
CA ALA A 215 10.71 20.43 -2.78
C ALA A 215 11.16 21.08 -1.45
N PHE A 216 10.82 20.45 -0.33
CA PHE A 216 11.39 20.81 0.95
C PHE A 216 12.71 20.06 1.07
N ASP A 217 13.82 20.80 1.06
CA ASP A 217 15.16 20.29 1.38
C ASP A 217 15.71 19.21 0.43
N GLY A 218 15.36 19.23 -0.86
CA GLY A 218 15.88 18.28 -1.85
C GLY A 218 15.34 16.84 -1.69
N THR A 219 14.44 16.60 -0.74
CA THR A 219 13.76 15.32 -0.60
C THR A 219 12.50 15.33 -1.47
N ILE A 220 12.48 14.49 -2.50
CA ILE A 220 11.27 14.18 -3.24
C ILE A 220 10.32 13.47 -2.27
N ASN A 221 9.26 14.15 -1.82
CA ASN A 221 8.20 13.54 -1.05
C ASN A 221 7.56 12.44 -1.88
N ASN A 222 7.89 11.18 -1.58
CA ASN A 222 7.40 10.05 -2.35
C ASN A 222 5.91 9.83 -2.09
N THR A 223 5.11 9.94 -3.13
CA THR A 223 3.71 9.49 -3.15
C THR A 223 3.62 8.05 -2.63
N THR A 224 2.86 7.82 -1.56
CA THR A 224 2.81 6.52 -0.88
C THR A 224 2.19 5.42 -1.75
N ASN A 225 2.55 4.16 -1.48
CA ASN A 225 1.91 3.00 -2.10
C ASN A 225 0.39 3.02 -1.86
N THR A 226 -0.03 3.38 -0.65
CA THR A 226 -1.45 3.47 -0.27
C THR A 226 -2.21 4.44 -1.17
N LEU A 227 -1.67 5.64 -1.44
CA LEU A 227 -2.34 6.61 -2.31
C LEU A 227 -2.44 6.09 -3.75
N VAL A 228 -1.33 5.59 -4.32
CA VAL A 228 -1.32 5.07 -5.70
C VAL A 228 -2.30 3.91 -5.86
N THR A 229 -2.30 2.96 -4.94
CA THR A 229 -3.16 1.77 -5.04
C THR A 229 -4.62 2.08 -4.76
N LYS A 230 -4.94 3.05 -3.88
CA LYS A 230 -6.32 3.55 -3.73
C LYS A 230 -6.82 4.20 -5.02
N ILE A 231 -6.00 5.02 -5.69
CA ILE A 231 -6.36 5.60 -6.99
C ILE A 231 -6.67 4.50 -7.99
N LEU A 232 -5.78 3.53 -8.16
CA LEU A 232 -5.96 2.43 -9.12
C LEU A 232 -7.16 1.54 -8.77
N LEU A 233 -7.43 1.31 -7.48
CA LEU A 233 -8.63 0.60 -7.03
C LEU A 233 -9.91 1.38 -7.34
N GLY A 234 -9.92 2.70 -7.09
CA GLY A 234 -11.10 3.54 -7.27
C GLY A 234 -11.43 3.88 -8.72
N THR A 235 -10.47 3.74 -9.63
CA THR A 235 -10.61 4.16 -11.04
C THR A 235 -10.59 3.00 -12.03
N LEU A 236 -9.70 2.04 -11.84
CA LEU A 236 -9.52 0.88 -12.74
C LEU A 236 -9.93 -0.45 -12.08
N GLY A 237 -10.04 -0.50 -10.75
CA GLY A 237 -10.36 -1.72 -10.03
C GLY A 237 -9.31 -2.83 -10.14
N CYS A 238 -8.08 -2.50 -10.59
CA CYS A 238 -7.08 -3.47 -11.03
C CYS A 238 -6.15 -3.97 -9.91
N VAL A 239 -6.13 -3.35 -8.74
CA VAL A 239 -5.35 -3.78 -7.57
C VAL A 239 -6.10 -3.43 -6.28
N PRO A 240 -5.90 -4.18 -5.19
CA PRO A 240 -6.38 -3.78 -3.86
C PRO A 240 -5.66 -2.53 -3.35
N ALA A 241 -6.24 -1.82 -2.40
CA ALA A 241 -5.57 -0.73 -1.70
C ALA A 241 -4.54 -1.28 -0.71
N TYR A 242 -3.26 -0.98 -0.93
CA TYR A 242 -2.18 -1.39 -0.02
C TYR A 242 -2.12 -0.48 1.21
N ASP A 243 -3.23 -0.39 1.96
CA ASP A 243 -3.30 0.30 3.23
C ASP A 243 -2.92 -0.60 4.42
N ARG A 244 -2.96 -0.06 5.63
CA ARG A 244 -2.54 -0.77 6.85
C ARG A 244 -3.27 -2.09 7.04
N TYR A 245 -4.60 -2.09 6.93
CA TYR A 245 -5.42 -3.29 7.17
C TYR A 245 -5.18 -4.37 6.12
N TYR A 246 -5.25 -3.99 4.84
CA TYR A 246 -4.96 -4.91 3.75
C TYR A 246 -3.55 -5.54 3.88
N VAL A 247 -2.52 -4.72 4.10
CA VAL A 247 -1.13 -5.19 4.23
C VAL A 247 -0.96 -6.11 5.44
N GLN A 248 -1.60 -5.81 6.56
CA GLN A 248 -1.56 -6.65 7.75
C GLN A 248 -2.17 -8.02 7.47
N SER A 249 -3.37 -8.07 6.89
CA SER A 249 -4.08 -9.32 6.62
C SER A 249 -3.31 -10.19 5.61
N VAL A 250 -2.92 -9.68 4.44
CA VAL A 250 -2.21 -10.52 3.44
C VAL A 250 -0.89 -11.08 3.95
N LYS A 251 -0.21 -10.40 4.87
CA LYS A 251 0.99 -10.91 5.55
C LYS A 251 0.66 -12.00 6.56
N ASN A 252 -0.31 -11.76 7.45
CA ASN A 252 -0.70 -12.70 8.48
C ASN A 252 -1.25 -14.01 7.87
N ARG A 253 -1.96 -13.90 6.75
CA ARG A 253 -2.50 -15.03 5.99
C ARG A 253 -1.47 -15.71 5.07
N GLY A 254 -0.25 -15.18 4.97
CA GLY A 254 0.81 -15.76 4.13
C GLY A 254 0.54 -15.66 2.62
N ILE A 255 -0.37 -14.78 2.20
CA ILE A 255 -0.74 -14.61 0.78
C ILE A 255 0.34 -13.84 0.03
N SER A 256 0.84 -12.75 0.61
CA SER A 256 1.91 -11.94 0.01
C SER A 256 2.76 -11.22 1.06
N SER A 257 3.88 -10.64 0.63
CA SER A 257 4.75 -9.82 1.49
C SER A 257 4.10 -8.51 1.97
N GLY A 258 2.96 -8.12 1.40
CA GLY A 258 2.33 -6.82 1.65
C GLY A 258 3.08 -5.62 1.08
N ASN A 259 4.19 -5.81 0.37
CA ASN A 259 4.88 -4.77 -0.37
C ASN A 259 4.23 -4.62 -1.75
N TYR A 260 3.86 -3.40 -2.14
CA TYR A 260 3.29 -3.17 -3.47
C TYR A 260 4.36 -3.35 -4.55
N ASN A 261 4.30 -4.46 -5.25
CA ASN A 261 5.12 -4.83 -6.40
C ASN A 261 4.45 -5.94 -7.21
N SER A 262 4.98 -6.25 -8.40
CA SER A 262 4.43 -7.27 -9.31
C SER A 262 4.25 -8.64 -8.65
N ASN A 263 5.18 -9.08 -7.81
CA ASN A 263 5.11 -10.39 -7.16
C ASN A 263 3.95 -10.44 -6.14
N SER A 264 3.76 -9.38 -5.37
CA SER A 264 2.66 -9.29 -4.39
C SER A 264 1.30 -9.23 -5.09
N VAL A 265 1.18 -8.44 -6.16
CA VAL A 265 -0.06 -8.36 -6.97
C VAL A 265 -0.38 -9.70 -7.61
N ALA A 266 0.61 -10.34 -8.23
CA ALA A 266 0.44 -11.68 -8.84
C ALA A 266 0.08 -12.76 -7.79
N ALA A 267 0.60 -12.67 -6.57
CA ALA A 267 0.27 -13.62 -5.49
C ALA A 267 -1.21 -13.52 -5.08
N VAL A 268 -1.74 -12.30 -4.96
CA VAL A 268 -3.16 -12.08 -4.64
C VAL A 268 -4.06 -12.51 -5.80
N ALA A 269 -3.67 -12.21 -7.04
CA ALA A 269 -4.39 -12.67 -8.22
C ALA A 269 -4.40 -14.21 -8.30
N ARG A 270 -3.29 -14.87 -7.94
CA ARG A 270 -3.22 -16.34 -7.87
C ARG A 270 -4.15 -16.91 -6.81
N PHE A 271 -4.23 -16.31 -5.63
CA PHE A 271 -5.17 -16.72 -4.59
C PHE A 271 -6.63 -16.63 -5.08
N TYR A 272 -6.98 -15.58 -5.83
CA TYR A 272 -8.28 -15.48 -6.48
C TYR A 272 -8.51 -16.63 -7.48
N CYS A 273 -7.54 -16.88 -8.37
CA CYS A 273 -7.64 -17.93 -9.40
C CYS A 273 -7.74 -19.35 -8.82
N GLN A 274 -7.07 -19.62 -7.69
CA GLN A 274 -7.17 -20.90 -7.00
C GLN A 274 -8.57 -21.21 -6.49
N ASN A 275 -9.42 -20.18 -6.34
CA ASN A 275 -10.78 -20.28 -5.82
C ASN A 275 -11.80 -19.59 -6.77
N ILE A 276 -11.51 -19.61 -8.07
CA ILE A 276 -12.20 -18.80 -9.08
C ILE A 276 -13.70 -19.04 -9.13
N GLU A 277 -14.14 -20.29 -9.10
CA GLU A 277 -15.57 -20.64 -9.16
C GLU A 277 -16.35 -20.01 -8.00
N THR A 278 -15.80 -20.07 -6.79
CA THR A 278 -16.39 -19.49 -5.58
C THR A 278 -16.48 -17.99 -5.68
N PHE A 279 -15.39 -17.32 -6.09
CA PHE A 279 -15.36 -15.86 -6.15
C PHE A 279 -16.16 -15.30 -7.32
N GLU A 280 -16.16 -15.94 -8.49
CA GLU A 280 -16.98 -15.51 -9.63
C GLU A 280 -18.48 -15.69 -9.36
N LYS A 281 -18.87 -16.75 -8.64
CA LYS A 281 -20.25 -16.90 -8.18
C LYS A 281 -20.63 -15.76 -7.24
N LEU A 282 -19.80 -15.48 -6.23
CA LEU A 282 -20.03 -14.40 -5.30
C LEU A 282 -20.08 -13.03 -6.00
N ARG A 283 -19.18 -12.77 -6.96
CA ARG A 283 -19.11 -11.52 -7.71
C ARG A 283 -20.42 -11.22 -8.46
N LYS A 284 -21.03 -12.25 -9.06
CA LYS A 284 -22.34 -12.13 -9.74
C LYS A 284 -23.49 -11.86 -8.77
N GLU A 285 -23.38 -12.33 -7.53
CA GLU A 285 -24.40 -12.10 -6.49
C GLU A 285 -24.29 -10.68 -5.87
N LEU A 286 -23.10 -10.08 -5.86
CA LEU A 286 -22.81 -8.81 -5.19
C LEU A 286 -22.79 -7.63 -6.16
N SER A 287 -23.80 -7.45 -6.99
CA SER A 287 -23.87 -6.27 -7.87
C SER A 287 -24.48 -5.06 -7.16
N LEU A 288 -23.84 -3.89 -7.26
CA LEU A 288 -24.37 -2.60 -6.83
C LEU A 288 -24.30 -1.61 -8.00
N SER A 289 -25.39 -0.89 -8.24
CA SER A 289 -25.42 0.23 -9.19
C SER A 289 -25.03 -0.12 -10.63
N GLU A 290 -25.41 -1.30 -11.13
CA GLU A 290 -25.16 -1.77 -12.50
C GLU A 290 -23.67 -2.01 -12.84
N VAL A 291 -22.77 -1.89 -11.87
CA VAL A 291 -21.35 -2.14 -12.08
C VAL A 291 -20.93 -3.38 -11.28
N GLU A 292 -20.36 -4.36 -11.96
CA GLU A 292 -19.80 -5.54 -11.32
C GLU A 292 -18.54 -5.19 -10.52
N TYR A 293 -18.39 -5.79 -9.34
CA TYR A 293 -17.16 -5.65 -8.57
C TYR A 293 -15.98 -6.31 -9.30
N PRO A 294 -14.87 -5.59 -9.57
CA PRO A 294 -13.66 -6.23 -10.12
C PRO A 294 -13.09 -7.27 -9.17
N PRO A 295 -12.39 -8.32 -9.68
CA PRO A 295 -11.77 -9.35 -8.84
C PRO A 295 -10.89 -8.78 -7.73
N MET A 296 -10.08 -7.77 -8.03
CA MET A 296 -9.19 -7.16 -7.05
C MET A 296 -9.92 -6.29 -6.01
N LYS A 297 -11.15 -5.82 -6.31
CA LYS A 297 -12.00 -5.18 -5.30
C LYS A 297 -12.54 -6.21 -4.30
N LEU A 298 -12.91 -7.43 -4.72
CA LEU A 298 -13.28 -8.48 -3.79
C LEU A 298 -12.12 -8.83 -2.85
N MET A 299 -10.90 -8.90 -3.38
CA MET A 299 -9.70 -9.14 -2.56
C MET A 299 -9.41 -7.99 -1.59
N ASP A 300 -9.65 -6.75 -2.01
CA ASP A 300 -9.59 -5.58 -1.13
C ASP A 300 -10.59 -5.69 0.03
N MET A 301 -11.86 -6.01 -0.27
CA MET A 301 -12.92 -6.19 0.74
C MET A 301 -12.57 -7.31 1.72
N CYS A 302 -12.12 -8.45 1.23
CA CYS A 302 -11.75 -9.62 2.01
C CYS A 302 -10.65 -9.30 3.03
N PHE A 303 -9.49 -8.87 2.55
CA PHE A 303 -8.32 -8.69 3.41
C PHE A 303 -8.40 -7.42 4.28
N TRP A 304 -9.10 -6.40 3.81
CA TRP A 304 -9.36 -5.22 4.64
C TRP A 304 -10.28 -5.57 5.82
N GLN A 305 -11.37 -6.31 5.56
CA GLN A 305 -12.33 -6.72 6.60
C GLN A 305 -11.69 -7.68 7.62
N ASP A 306 -10.87 -8.63 7.18
CA ASP A 306 -10.14 -9.56 8.05
C ASP A 306 -9.33 -8.82 9.12
N ALA A 307 -8.55 -7.82 8.75
CA ALA A 307 -7.77 -7.05 9.71
C ALA A 307 -8.60 -6.03 10.50
N ASN A 308 -9.66 -5.44 9.90
CA ASN A 308 -10.53 -4.48 10.57
C ASN A 308 -11.29 -5.11 11.76
N ILE A 309 -11.72 -6.36 11.62
CA ILE A 309 -12.37 -7.10 12.72
C ILE A 309 -11.37 -7.35 13.84
N GLN A 310 -10.15 -7.77 13.51
CA GLN A 310 -9.09 -8.03 14.50
C GLN A 310 -8.66 -6.78 15.30
N ASP A 311 -8.79 -5.58 14.71
CA ASP A 311 -8.46 -4.31 15.38
C ASP A 311 -9.58 -3.84 16.34
N LYS A 312 -10.80 -4.41 16.20
CA LYS A 312 -11.98 -4.10 17.04
C LYS A 312 -12.16 -5.06 18.23
N THR A 313 -11.47 -6.22 18.20
CA THR A 313 -11.47 -7.24 19.29
C THR A 313 -10.24 -7.12 20.16
#